data_cf61ee8aaf3706e0d165a3c09322894a
#
_entry.id   cf61ee8aaf3706e0d165a3c09322894a
#
_cell.length_a   1.000
_cell.length_b   1.000
_cell.length_c   1.000
_cell.angle_alpha   90.00
_cell.angle_beta   90.00
_cell.angle_gamma   90.00
#
_symmetry.space_group_name_H-M   'P 1'
#
loop_
_entity.id
_entity.type
_entity.pdbx_description
1 polymer ?
#
loop_
_entity_poly.entity_id
_entity_poly.type
_entity_poly.pdbx_seq_one_letter_code
_entity_poly.pdbx_strand_id
1 'polypeptide(L)'
;MFGTKIITDGKGIKEILDRRTETIYPSRQEAEKRLESGNRLRIYYGIDPTGPDIHLGHTIQLLFIKELAKLGHEIILLIGDFTARIGDPTGKDIARKPLTVEQVSSNMKTYLEQVSKIIPENLFKVQYNHSWLSKMTFEDVVKLASHFTVQQMIVRDMFQERIKNEKPIGIHEFLYPLMQGYDSVAMKIDGEVGGNDQTFNMLVGRELEREYLGKDKLVFVSRLLVGSSGKKMSKSEGEIIALTDEPQEIRRKVLMINDTMLRTIAELCTEKSYKWIDERQLEGQPPKNPRAFKEELADELVRMYHGEKAVNESHKPRKTSGGTNVVSSILAAGIVPSVSRAKELVNQGAIEVNGEVVKDWGFKTKKGDIIKSGKGIEIEIEKVIDK
;
A
#
# COMPACT_ATOMS: atom_id res chain seq x y z
N MET A 1 -25.41 -5.34 0.10
CA MET A 1 -25.85 -6.76 0.00
C MET A 1 -24.92 -7.44 -0.97
N PHE A 2 -24.16 -8.45 -0.53
CA PHE A 2 -23.34 -9.25 -1.44
C PHE A 2 -24.26 -9.85 -2.51
N GLY A 3 -23.83 -9.82 -3.77
CA GLY A 3 -24.59 -10.40 -4.88
C GLY A 3 -25.01 -11.83 -4.57
N THR A 4 -26.18 -12.24 -4.99
CA THR A 4 -26.73 -13.59 -4.71
C THR A 4 -26.07 -14.67 -5.57
N LYS A 5 -25.40 -14.29 -6.67
CA LYS A 5 -24.80 -15.22 -7.63
C LYS A 5 -23.27 -15.13 -7.60
N ILE A 6 -22.61 -16.28 -7.54
CA ILE A 6 -21.16 -16.38 -7.72
C ILE A 6 -20.85 -16.40 -9.21
N ILE A 7 -19.87 -15.62 -9.64
CA ILE A 7 -19.38 -15.59 -11.02
C ILE A 7 -18.24 -16.61 -11.13
N THR A 8 -18.40 -17.57 -12.01
CA THR A 8 -17.49 -18.70 -12.24
C THR A 8 -16.79 -18.63 -13.59
N ASP A 9 -16.59 -17.43 -14.12
CA ASP A 9 -15.87 -17.22 -15.38
C ASP A 9 -14.38 -17.55 -15.21
N GLY A 10 -13.97 -18.72 -15.64
CA GLY A 10 -12.61 -19.21 -15.50
C GLY A 10 -11.57 -18.32 -16.19
N LYS A 11 -11.91 -17.64 -17.29
CA LYS A 11 -11.00 -16.72 -17.96
C LYS A 11 -10.77 -15.48 -17.11
N GLY A 12 -11.83 -14.87 -16.60
CA GLY A 12 -11.75 -13.70 -15.73
C GLY A 12 -11.03 -14.02 -14.40
N ILE A 13 -11.31 -15.20 -13.81
CA ILE A 13 -10.62 -15.67 -12.60
C ILE A 13 -9.11 -15.81 -12.84
N LYS A 14 -8.70 -16.43 -13.95
CA LYS A 14 -7.28 -16.57 -14.30
C LYS A 14 -6.61 -15.21 -14.48
N GLU A 15 -7.26 -14.29 -15.19
CA GLU A 15 -6.73 -12.93 -15.38
C GLU A 15 -6.54 -12.20 -14.05
N ILE A 16 -7.49 -12.31 -13.12
CA ILE A 16 -7.36 -11.74 -11.77
C ILE A 16 -6.16 -12.34 -11.02
N LEU A 17 -6.05 -13.68 -11.03
CA LEU A 17 -4.95 -14.36 -10.33
C LEU A 17 -3.59 -14.03 -10.95
N ASP A 18 -3.47 -14.00 -12.29
CA ASP A 18 -2.23 -13.62 -12.99
C ASP A 18 -1.78 -12.21 -12.62
N ARG A 19 -2.73 -11.31 -12.55
CA ARG A 19 -2.45 -9.90 -12.28
C ARG A 19 -2.07 -9.63 -10.83
N ARG A 20 -2.73 -10.29 -9.88
CA ARG A 20 -2.68 -9.92 -8.46
C ARG A 20 -1.79 -10.78 -7.61
N THR A 21 -1.53 -12.03 -8.03
CA THR A 21 -0.81 -12.98 -7.18
C THR A 21 0.58 -13.30 -7.73
N GLU A 22 1.51 -13.50 -6.82
CA GLU A 22 2.86 -14.03 -7.08
C GLU A 22 2.89 -15.54 -6.81
N THR A 23 2.30 -15.95 -5.69
CA THR A 23 2.25 -17.36 -5.26
C THR A 23 0.90 -17.64 -4.61
N ILE A 24 0.40 -18.86 -4.79
CA ILE A 24 -0.84 -19.33 -4.16
C ILE A 24 -0.60 -20.68 -3.48
N TYR A 25 -1.07 -20.82 -2.24
CA TYR A 25 -1.07 -22.09 -1.52
C TYR A 25 -2.48 -22.64 -1.31
N PRO A 26 -2.66 -23.98 -1.40
CA PRO A 26 -1.66 -25.03 -1.67
C PRO A 26 -1.15 -25.00 -3.10
N SER A 27 -1.96 -24.56 -4.07
CA SER A 27 -1.58 -24.43 -5.47
C SER A 27 -2.55 -23.50 -6.20
N ARG A 28 -2.12 -22.99 -7.35
CA ARG A 28 -2.97 -22.21 -8.24
C ARG A 28 -4.18 -22.99 -8.73
N GLN A 29 -3.99 -24.26 -9.09
CA GLN A 29 -5.09 -25.12 -9.57
C GLN A 29 -6.19 -25.30 -8.52
N GLU A 30 -5.80 -25.45 -7.24
CA GLU A 30 -6.79 -25.55 -6.16
C GLU A 30 -7.55 -24.23 -5.96
N ALA A 31 -6.90 -23.08 -6.10
CA ALA A 31 -7.57 -21.78 -6.04
C ALA A 31 -8.54 -21.60 -7.20
N GLU A 32 -8.13 -21.88 -8.45
CA GLU A 32 -9.01 -21.82 -9.61
C GLU A 32 -10.23 -22.72 -9.40
N LYS A 33 -10.02 -23.99 -9.02
CA LYS A 33 -11.09 -24.96 -8.74
C LYS A 33 -12.09 -24.45 -7.70
N ARG A 34 -11.62 -23.85 -6.58
CA ARG A 34 -12.52 -23.32 -5.55
C ARG A 34 -13.25 -22.07 -5.99
N LEU A 35 -12.59 -21.15 -6.69
CA LEU A 35 -13.20 -19.93 -7.21
C LEU A 35 -14.25 -20.24 -8.30
N GLU A 36 -14.03 -21.29 -9.11
CA GLU A 36 -14.95 -21.75 -10.16
C GLU A 36 -16.07 -22.67 -9.63
N SER A 37 -16.00 -23.12 -8.36
CA SER A 37 -16.95 -24.10 -7.81
C SER A 37 -18.39 -23.61 -7.66
N GLY A 38 -18.64 -22.31 -7.77
CA GLY A 38 -19.94 -21.70 -7.46
C GLY A 38 -20.21 -21.52 -5.97
N ASN A 39 -19.34 -22.00 -5.10
CA ASN A 39 -19.44 -21.78 -3.66
C ASN A 39 -18.90 -20.40 -3.28
N ARG A 40 -19.58 -19.74 -2.32
CA ARG A 40 -19.13 -18.47 -1.78
C ARG A 40 -17.99 -18.74 -0.80
N LEU A 41 -16.80 -18.24 -1.11
CA LEU A 41 -15.65 -18.27 -0.22
C LEU A 41 -15.66 -17.05 0.69
N ARG A 42 -15.22 -17.24 1.93
CA ARG A 42 -14.95 -16.19 2.89
C ARG A 42 -13.46 -15.88 2.88
N ILE A 43 -13.12 -14.68 2.38
CA ILE A 43 -11.72 -14.27 2.16
C ILE A 43 -11.45 -13.01 2.95
N TYR A 44 -10.29 -12.94 3.62
CA TYR A 44 -9.94 -11.73 4.36
C TYR A 44 -8.61 -11.13 3.93
N TYR A 45 -8.50 -9.86 4.22
CA TYR A 45 -7.26 -9.08 4.20
C TYR A 45 -7.11 -8.36 5.53
N GLY A 46 -5.98 -8.58 6.22
CA GLY A 46 -5.67 -7.98 7.52
C GLY A 46 -4.78 -6.74 7.37
N ILE A 47 -5.10 -5.69 8.12
CA ILE A 47 -4.30 -4.47 8.22
C ILE A 47 -4.12 -4.10 9.68
N ASP A 48 -2.86 -3.99 10.12
CA ASP A 48 -2.50 -3.42 11.41
C ASP A 48 -2.41 -1.89 11.29
N PRO A 49 -3.15 -1.12 12.08
CA PRO A 49 -3.11 0.35 12.03
C PRO A 49 -1.85 0.91 12.69
N THR A 50 -0.69 0.63 12.11
CA THR A 50 0.64 1.04 12.62
C THR A 50 1.01 2.48 12.25
N GLY A 51 0.22 3.16 11.44
CA GLY A 51 0.33 4.55 11.04
C GLY A 51 -1.02 5.06 10.55
N PRO A 52 -1.20 6.36 10.32
CA PRO A 52 -2.49 6.93 9.94
C PRO A 52 -2.88 6.69 8.48
N ASP A 53 -1.91 6.36 7.61
CA ASP A 53 -2.12 6.38 6.17
C ASP A 53 -2.00 5.00 5.52
N ILE A 54 -2.97 4.71 4.66
CA ILE A 54 -2.90 3.67 3.64
C ILE A 54 -2.20 4.25 2.42
N HIS A 55 -1.33 3.49 1.79
CA HIS A 55 -0.52 3.96 0.66
C HIS A 55 -0.63 3.03 -0.56
N LEU A 56 -0.05 3.46 -1.67
CA LEU A 56 -0.08 2.78 -2.98
C LEU A 56 0.23 1.27 -2.90
N GLY A 57 1.13 0.84 -2.00
CA GLY A 57 1.44 -0.58 -1.83
C GLY A 57 0.26 -1.41 -1.31
N HIS A 58 -0.63 -0.83 -0.49
CA HIS A 58 -1.84 -1.52 -0.01
C HIS A 58 -2.93 -1.58 -1.08
N THR A 59 -2.88 -0.68 -2.08
CA THR A 59 -3.85 -0.68 -3.18
C THR A 59 -3.87 -2.01 -3.94
N ILE A 60 -2.75 -2.72 -4.01
CA ILE A 60 -2.63 -4.02 -4.67
C ILE A 60 -3.59 -5.03 -4.04
N GLN A 61 -3.51 -5.21 -2.73
CA GLN A 61 -4.37 -6.13 -1.99
C GLN A 61 -5.82 -5.66 -1.98
N LEU A 62 -6.05 -4.35 -1.84
CA LEU A 62 -7.39 -3.77 -1.87
C LEU A 62 -8.09 -3.98 -3.22
N LEU A 63 -7.38 -3.81 -4.33
CA LEU A 63 -7.93 -4.09 -5.67
C LEU A 63 -8.20 -5.59 -5.84
N PHE A 64 -7.31 -6.45 -5.36
CA PHE A 64 -7.51 -7.90 -5.45
C PHE A 64 -8.77 -8.35 -4.69
N ILE A 65 -8.94 -7.95 -3.44
CA ILE A 65 -10.15 -8.31 -2.69
C ILE A 65 -11.41 -7.65 -3.26
N LYS A 66 -11.32 -6.46 -3.89
CA LYS A 66 -12.42 -5.86 -4.65
C LYS A 66 -12.84 -6.73 -5.83
N GLU A 67 -11.89 -7.25 -6.59
CA GLU A 67 -12.15 -8.14 -7.72
C GLU A 67 -12.81 -9.44 -7.25
N LEU A 68 -12.32 -10.05 -6.16
CA LEU A 68 -12.94 -11.22 -5.54
C LEU A 68 -14.36 -10.93 -5.02
N ALA A 69 -14.60 -9.74 -4.45
CA ALA A 69 -15.93 -9.29 -4.05
C ALA A 69 -16.88 -9.16 -5.26
N LYS A 70 -16.39 -8.65 -6.38
CA LYS A 70 -17.15 -8.56 -7.64
C LYS A 70 -17.53 -9.94 -8.19
N LEU A 71 -16.72 -10.97 -7.95
CA LEU A 71 -17.06 -12.36 -8.24
C LEU A 71 -18.15 -12.93 -7.32
N GLY A 72 -18.51 -12.22 -6.25
CA GLY A 72 -19.57 -12.60 -5.32
C GLY A 72 -19.06 -13.25 -4.02
N HIS A 73 -17.76 -13.35 -3.81
CA HIS A 73 -17.19 -13.88 -2.57
C HIS A 73 -17.40 -12.93 -1.39
N GLU A 74 -17.41 -13.48 -0.17
CA GLU A 74 -17.53 -12.69 1.06
C GLU A 74 -16.15 -12.16 1.44
N ILE A 75 -16.01 -10.83 1.45
CA ILE A 75 -14.76 -10.18 1.82
C ILE A 75 -14.84 -9.64 3.24
N ILE A 76 -13.80 -9.92 4.03
CA ILE A 76 -13.60 -9.37 5.36
C ILE A 76 -12.33 -8.51 5.34
N LEU A 77 -12.48 -7.26 5.73
CA LEU A 77 -11.37 -6.40 6.12
C LEU A 77 -11.15 -6.57 7.62
N LEU A 78 -10.05 -7.19 7.99
CA LEU A 78 -9.68 -7.37 9.38
C LEU A 78 -8.79 -6.21 9.82
N ILE A 79 -9.24 -5.48 10.83
CA ILE A 79 -8.42 -4.48 11.51
C ILE A 79 -7.73 -5.15 12.71
N GLY A 80 -6.39 -5.17 12.66
CA GLY A 80 -5.55 -5.74 13.69
C GLY A 80 -5.37 -4.78 14.87
N ASP A 81 -6.44 -4.47 15.57
CA ASP A 81 -6.43 -3.53 16.70
C ASP A 81 -5.80 -4.12 17.97
N PHE A 82 -5.71 -5.44 18.08
CA PHE A 82 -4.92 -6.12 19.10
C PHE A 82 -3.48 -6.34 18.63
N THR A 83 -3.29 -6.88 17.44
CA THR A 83 -1.97 -7.24 16.89
C THR A 83 -1.08 -6.01 16.65
N ALA A 84 -1.63 -4.87 16.26
CA ALA A 84 -0.89 -3.61 16.12
C ALA A 84 -0.20 -3.16 17.42
N ARG A 85 -0.73 -3.54 18.58
CA ARG A 85 -0.14 -3.23 19.89
C ARG A 85 1.07 -4.11 20.20
N ILE A 86 1.16 -5.28 19.61
CA ILE A 86 2.30 -6.19 19.74
C ILE A 86 3.36 -5.82 18.71
N GLY A 87 2.94 -5.63 17.46
CA GLY A 87 3.76 -5.26 16.32
C GLY A 87 4.31 -6.45 15.55
N ASP A 88 4.09 -6.47 14.26
CA ASP A 88 4.64 -7.48 13.36
C ASP A 88 6.17 -7.38 13.32
N PRO A 89 6.90 -8.45 13.66
CA PRO A 89 8.36 -8.48 13.58
C PRO A 89 8.90 -8.53 12.15
N THR A 90 8.05 -8.81 11.15
CA THR A 90 8.46 -9.06 9.75
C THR A 90 9.26 -7.89 9.17
N GLY A 91 10.45 -8.20 8.62
CA GLY A 91 11.31 -7.24 7.94
C GLY A 91 11.89 -6.15 8.84
N LYS A 92 12.05 -6.40 10.15
CA LYS A 92 12.61 -5.45 11.11
C LYS A 92 13.88 -5.96 11.77
N ASP A 93 14.87 -5.09 11.81
CA ASP A 93 16.15 -5.34 12.49
C ASP A 93 16.07 -5.21 14.02
N ILE A 94 15.02 -4.61 14.52
CA ILE A 94 14.78 -4.35 15.94
C ILE A 94 13.28 -4.56 16.20
N ALA A 95 12.94 -5.07 17.40
CA ALA A 95 11.55 -5.20 17.84
C ALA A 95 10.80 -3.85 17.73
N ARG A 96 9.58 -3.89 17.22
CA ARG A 96 8.74 -2.69 17.17
C ARG A 96 8.42 -2.20 18.56
N LYS A 97 8.44 -0.89 18.75
CA LYS A 97 7.88 -0.30 19.96
C LYS A 97 6.37 -0.53 19.97
N PRO A 98 5.82 -1.15 21.02
CA PRO A 98 4.37 -1.38 21.13
C PRO A 98 3.60 -0.05 21.05
N LEU A 99 2.47 -0.08 20.34
CA LEU A 99 1.54 1.06 20.29
C LEU A 99 0.58 1.01 21.46
N THR A 100 0.15 2.19 21.95
CA THR A 100 -0.92 2.25 22.94
C THR A 100 -2.29 2.05 22.28
N VAL A 101 -3.31 1.74 23.08
CA VAL A 101 -4.70 1.61 22.61
C VAL A 101 -5.18 2.90 21.95
N GLU A 102 -4.80 4.06 22.52
CA GLU A 102 -5.16 5.38 22.01
C GLU A 102 -4.52 5.67 20.66
N GLN A 103 -3.24 5.29 20.49
CA GLN A 103 -2.53 5.42 19.21
C GLN A 103 -3.16 4.57 18.12
N VAL A 104 -3.45 3.29 18.43
CA VAL A 104 -4.14 2.38 17.50
C VAL A 104 -5.52 2.94 17.14
N SER A 105 -6.31 3.35 18.14
CA SER A 105 -7.63 3.94 17.92
C SER A 105 -7.57 5.21 17.07
N SER A 106 -6.57 6.06 17.28
CA SER A 106 -6.38 7.27 16.48
C SER A 106 -6.04 6.95 15.03
N ASN A 107 -5.12 5.99 14.80
CA ASN A 107 -4.73 5.58 13.45
C ASN A 107 -5.89 4.95 12.69
N MET A 108 -6.76 4.18 13.37
CA MET A 108 -7.91 3.52 12.74
C MET A 108 -8.99 4.47 12.23
N LYS A 109 -9.10 5.68 12.79
CA LYS A 109 -10.24 6.59 12.51
C LYS A 109 -10.50 6.82 11.02
N THR A 110 -9.45 6.90 10.22
CA THR A 110 -9.54 7.21 8.80
C THR A 110 -9.38 5.98 7.89
N TYR A 111 -9.07 4.79 8.46
CA TYR A 111 -8.77 3.60 7.64
C TYR A 111 -9.94 3.15 6.78
N LEU A 112 -11.14 3.09 7.35
CA LEU A 112 -12.32 2.69 6.60
C LEU A 112 -12.65 3.68 5.49
N GLU A 113 -12.52 4.97 5.76
CA GLU A 113 -12.69 6.03 4.75
C GLU A 113 -11.66 5.87 3.62
N GLN A 114 -10.39 5.61 3.95
CA GLN A 114 -9.35 5.38 2.95
C GLN A 114 -9.60 4.13 2.13
N VAL A 115 -9.97 3.01 2.76
CA VAL A 115 -10.33 1.77 2.06
C VAL A 115 -11.51 1.98 1.13
N SER A 116 -12.53 2.74 1.58
CA SER A 116 -13.76 3.02 0.82
C SER A 116 -13.50 3.82 -0.46
N LYS A 117 -12.37 4.52 -0.56
CA LYS A 117 -11.92 5.13 -1.83
C LYS A 117 -11.64 4.08 -2.93
N ILE A 118 -11.28 2.87 -2.55
CA ILE A 118 -10.94 1.79 -3.48
C ILE A 118 -12.05 0.75 -3.58
N ILE A 119 -12.59 0.31 -2.44
CA ILE A 119 -13.62 -0.72 -2.36
C ILE A 119 -14.89 -0.13 -1.80
N PRO A 120 -16.02 -0.16 -2.52
CA PRO A 120 -17.32 0.26 -1.99
C PRO A 120 -17.65 -0.48 -0.67
N GLU A 121 -18.14 0.24 0.34
CA GLU A 121 -18.42 -0.28 1.68
C GLU A 121 -19.38 -1.47 1.70
N ASN A 122 -20.29 -1.56 0.74
CA ASN A 122 -21.22 -2.67 0.59
C ASN A 122 -20.58 -3.97 0.09
N LEU A 123 -19.29 -3.95 -0.30
CA LEU A 123 -18.55 -5.11 -0.83
C LEU A 123 -17.65 -5.79 0.21
N PHE A 124 -17.55 -5.29 1.43
CA PHE A 124 -16.77 -5.93 2.49
C PHE A 124 -17.43 -5.79 3.84
N LYS A 125 -17.01 -6.64 4.79
CA LYS A 125 -17.36 -6.56 6.21
C LYS A 125 -16.11 -6.20 7.00
N VAL A 126 -16.25 -5.44 8.06
CA VAL A 126 -15.14 -5.11 8.97
C VAL A 126 -15.20 -6.02 10.18
N GLN A 127 -14.06 -6.56 10.58
CA GLN A 127 -13.88 -7.25 11.86
C GLN A 127 -12.63 -6.72 12.58
N TYR A 128 -12.59 -6.92 13.90
CA TYR A 128 -11.54 -6.45 14.79
C TYR A 128 -11.01 -7.61 15.62
N ASN A 129 -9.72 -7.90 15.56
CA ASN A 129 -9.18 -9.08 16.21
C ASN A 129 -9.10 -8.96 17.74
N HIS A 130 -9.22 -7.77 18.30
CA HIS A 130 -9.43 -7.59 19.73
C HIS A 130 -10.64 -8.38 20.26
N SER A 131 -11.67 -8.56 19.46
CA SER A 131 -12.92 -9.22 19.86
C SER A 131 -12.73 -10.69 20.27
N TRP A 132 -11.72 -11.36 19.81
CA TRP A 132 -11.36 -12.74 20.20
C TRP A 132 -10.00 -12.84 20.90
N LEU A 133 -8.95 -12.15 20.43
CA LEU A 133 -7.62 -12.27 21.03
C LEU A 133 -7.58 -11.77 22.48
N SER A 134 -8.34 -10.73 22.82
CA SER A 134 -8.41 -10.22 24.20
C SER A 134 -9.11 -11.16 25.19
N LYS A 135 -9.84 -12.16 24.69
CA LYS A 135 -10.58 -13.14 25.51
C LYS A 135 -9.80 -14.42 25.72
N MET A 136 -8.68 -14.62 25.00
CA MET A 136 -7.85 -15.80 25.17
C MET A 136 -7.26 -15.82 26.57
N THR A 137 -7.42 -16.96 27.23
CA THR A 137 -6.77 -17.25 28.51
C THR A 137 -5.29 -17.57 28.30
N PHE A 138 -4.50 -17.55 29.36
CA PHE A 138 -3.11 -18.01 29.28
C PHE A 138 -3.01 -19.48 28.80
N GLU A 139 -3.95 -20.33 29.22
CA GLU A 139 -4.06 -21.72 28.77
C GLU A 139 -4.29 -21.80 27.26
N ASP A 140 -5.18 -20.97 26.70
CA ASP A 140 -5.41 -20.90 25.26
C ASP A 140 -4.15 -20.49 24.49
N VAL A 141 -3.39 -19.54 25.01
CA VAL A 141 -2.14 -19.09 24.39
C VAL A 141 -1.08 -20.20 24.42
N VAL A 142 -0.95 -20.92 25.53
CA VAL A 142 -0.02 -22.05 25.64
C VAL A 142 -0.43 -23.16 24.66
N LYS A 143 -1.73 -23.50 24.60
CA LYS A 143 -2.25 -24.47 23.63
C LYS A 143 -1.99 -24.03 22.19
N LEU A 144 -2.23 -22.77 21.86
CA LEU A 144 -1.95 -22.22 20.53
C LEU A 144 -0.45 -22.35 20.19
N ALA A 145 0.42 -21.99 21.12
CA ALA A 145 1.86 -22.06 20.94
C ALA A 145 2.39 -23.50 20.80
N SER A 146 1.72 -24.51 21.39
CA SER A 146 2.13 -25.91 21.34
C SER A 146 2.03 -26.56 19.96
N HIS A 147 1.34 -25.92 19.01
CA HIS A 147 1.26 -26.38 17.61
C HIS A 147 2.54 -26.11 16.81
N PHE A 148 3.45 -25.27 17.33
CA PHE A 148 4.67 -24.87 16.62
C PHE A 148 5.92 -25.07 17.48
N THR A 149 7.03 -25.35 16.83
CA THR A 149 8.33 -25.46 17.49
C THR A 149 9.13 -24.17 17.36
N VAL A 150 10.08 -23.97 18.28
CA VAL A 150 11.03 -22.84 18.19
C VAL A 150 11.79 -22.89 16.86
N GLN A 151 12.17 -24.06 16.39
CA GLN A 151 12.88 -24.26 15.13
C GLN A 151 12.08 -23.75 13.93
N GLN A 152 10.76 -24.01 13.89
CA GLN A 152 9.88 -23.49 12.84
C GLN A 152 9.76 -21.98 12.87
N MET A 153 9.74 -21.39 14.06
CA MET A 153 9.63 -19.92 14.20
C MET A 153 10.94 -19.20 13.86
N ILE A 154 12.08 -19.74 14.33
CA ILE A 154 13.38 -19.08 14.24
C ILE A 154 13.99 -19.12 12.83
N VAL A 155 13.50 -19.99 11.93
CA VAL A 155 14.01 -20.13 10.55
C VAL A 155 13.80 -18.90 9.68
N ARG A 156 12.95 -17.96 10.11
CA ARG A 156 12.68 -16.73 9.37
C ARG A 156 13.93 -15.86 9.23
N ASP A 157 14.19 -15.38 8.03
CA ASP A 157 15.40 -14.60 7.68
C ASP A 157 15.71 -13.49 8.69
N MET A 158 14.71 -12.71 9.10
CA MET A 158 14.89 -11.62 10.06
C MET A 158 15.37 -12.08 11.43
N PHE A 159 14.96 -13.28 11.91
CA PHE A 159 15.45 -13.83 13.16
C PHE A 159 16.85 -14.39 12.98
N GLN A 160 17.15 -15.03 11.85
CA GLN A 160 18.48 -15.50 11.52
C GLN A 160 19.49 -14.35 11.42
N GLU A 161 19.09 -13.23 10.81
CA GLU A 161 19.94 -12.02 10.76
C GLU A 161 20.18 -11.44 12.15
N ARG A 162 19.17 -11.40 13.01
CA ARG A 162 19.34 -10.93 14.40
C ARG A 162 20.25 -11.83 15.21
N ILE A 163 20.11 -13.14 15.10
CA ILE A 163 20.99 -14.10 15.75
C ILE A 163 22.45 -13.90 15.30
N LYS A 164 22.66 -13.81 13.97
CA LYS A 164 23.99 -13.58 13.40
C LYS A 164 24.61 -12.26 13.87
N ASN A 165 23.78 -11.23 14.09
CA ASN A 165 24.22 -9.90 14.51
C ASN A 165 24.11 -9.70 16.04
N GLU A 166 23.91 -10.76 16.82
CA GLU A 166 23.78 -10.75 18.27
C GLU A 166 22.70 -9.76 18.78
N LYS A 167 21.66 -9.54 17.99
CA LYS A 167 20.54 -8.68 18.35
C LYS A 167 19.47 -9.47 19.10
N PRO A 168 18.82 -8.88 20.12
CA PRO A 168 17.82 -9.58 20.92
C PRO A 168 16.56 -9.88 20.11
N ILE A 169 15.93 -11.03 20.40
CA ILE A 169 14.63 -11.45 19.88
C ILE A 169 13.69 -11.58 21.08
N GLY A 170 12.59 -10.84 21.06
CA GLY A 170 11.58 -10.91 22.11
C GLY A 170 10.68 -12.15 21.95
N ILE A 171 10.33 -12.81 23.05
CA ILE A 171 9.42 -13.98 23.01
C ILE A 171 8.07 -13.62 22.41
N HIS A 172 7.56 -12.41 22.68
CA HIS A 172 6.29 -11.93 22.12
C HIS A 172 6.28 -11.86 20.58
N GLU A 173 7.46 -11.73 19.95
CA GLU A 173 7.60 -11.71 18.50
C GLU A 173 7.28 -13.07 17.86
N PHE A 174 7.47 -14.17 18.60
CA PHE A 174 7.03 -15.50 18.17
C PHE A 174 5.51 -15.69 18.27
N LEU A 175 4.84 -14.91 19.13
CA LEU A 175 3.39 -14.98 19.30
C LEU A 175 2.64 -14.24 18.18
N TYR A 176 3.27 -13.25 17.53
CA TYR A 176 2.59 -12.49 16.48
C TYR A 176 2.06 -13.35 15.34
N PRO A 177 2.85 -14.25 14.69
CA PRO A 177 2.35 -15.15 13.66
C PRO A 177 1.21 -16.06 14.14
N LEU A 178 1.24 -16.45 15.40
CA LEU A 178 0.19 -17.29 15.98
C LEU A 178 -1.11 -16.54 16.16
N MET A 179 -1.04 -15.25 16.56
CA MET A 179 -2.22 -14.39 16.69
C MET A 179 -2.88 -14.13 15.33
N GLN A 180 -2.08 -13.76 14.31
CA GLN A 180 -2.58 -13.61 12.93
C GLN A 180 -3.14 -14.94 12.41
N GLY A 181 -2.46 -16.04 12.70
CA GLY A 181 -2.93 -17.37 12.33
C GLY A 181 -4.28 -17.72 12.96
N TYR A 182 -4.46 -17.39 14.24
CA TYR A 182 -5.71 -17.62 14.96
C TYR A 182 -6.86 -16.75 14.46
N ASP A 183 -6.59 -15.58 13.90
CA ASP A 183 -7.60 -14.75 13.21
C ASP A 183 -8.34 -15.56 12.15
N SER A 184 -7.63 -16.38 11.38
CA SER A 184 -8.22 -17.28 10.37
C SER A 184 -9.18 -18.28 11.02
N VAL A 185 -8.75 -18.92 12.12
CA VAL A 185 -9.58 -19.89 12.88
C VAL A 185 -10.82 -19.22 13.43
N ALA A 186 -10.67 -18.07 14.10
CA ALA A 186 -11.77 -17.33 14.71
C ALA A 186 -12.84 -16.91 13.68
N MET A 187 -12.41 -16.50 12.50
CA MET A 187 -13.29 -16.08 11.41
C MET A 187 -13.75 -17.23 10.51
N LYS A 188 -13.18 -18.43 10.64
CA LYS A 188 -13.47 -19.62 9.80
C LYS A 188 -13.29 -19.33 8.31
N ILE A 189 -12.11 -18.89 7.92
CA ILE A 189 -11.77 -18.34 6.62
C ILE A 189 -11.55 -19.43 5.56
N ASP A 190 -11.91 -19.16 4.29
CA ASP A 190 -11.58 -19.98 3.12
C ASP A 190 -10.31 -19.52 2.42
N GLY A 191 -9.96 -18.24 2.57
CA GLY A 191 -8.78 -17.65 1.94
C GLY A 191 -8.28 -16.39 2.65
N GLU A 192 -6.98 -16.16 2.56
CA GLU A 192 -6.29 -14.99 3.09
C GLU A 192 -5.45 -14.33 1.99
N VAL A 193 -5.53 -13.00 1.90
CA VAL A 193 -4.72 -12.19 0.98
C VAL A 193 -3.68 -11.42 1.78
N GLY A 194 -2.43 -11.47 1.34
CA GLY A 194 -1.36 -10.68 1.97
C GLY A 194 -0.17 -10.49 1.04
N GLY A 195 0.76 -9.63 1.43
CA GLY A 195 2.03 -9.45 0.73
C GLY A 195 2.98 -10.62 0.94
N ASN A 196 4.02 -10.72 0.11
CA ASN A 196 5.03 -11.77 0.22
C ASN A 196 5.71 -11.79 1.60
N ASP A 197 5.89 -10.63 2.20
CA ASP A 197 6.41 -10.49 3.56
C ASP A 197 5.52 -11.14 4.64
N GLN A 198 4.25 -11.39 4.36
CA GLN A 198 3.28 -12.03 5.25
C GLN A 198 3.10 -13.54 5.01
N THR A 199 3.81 -14.10 4.02
CA THR A 199 3.62 -15.52 3.61
C THR A 199 3.74 -16.49 4.79
N PHE A 200 4.75 -16.32 5.65
CA PHE A 200 4.93 -17.18 6.81
C PHE A 200 3.72 -17.11 7.76
N ASN A 201 3.28 -15.91 8.12
CA ASN A 201 2.15 -15.70 9.04
C ASN A 201 0.86 -16.29 8.45
N MET A 202 0.63 -16.13 7.15
CA MET A 202 -0.54 -16.70 6.46
C MET A 202 -0.50 -18.25 6.45
N LEU A 203 0.68 -18.83 6.30
CA LEU A 203 0.85 -20.30 6.34
C LEU A 203 0.65 -20.86 7.75
N VAL A 204 1.09 -20.13 8.80
CA VAL A 204 0.75 -20.47 10.19
C VAL A 204 -0.77 -20.54 10.36
N GLY A 205 -1.51 -19.56 9.84
CA GLY A 205 -2.97 -19.58 9.88
C GLY A 205 -3.59 -20.76 9.12
N ARG A 206 -2.99 -21.15 7.99
CA ARG A 206 -3.44 -22.35 7.24
C ARG A 206 -3.26 -23.63 8.03
N GLU A 207 -2.14 -23.77 8.75
CA GLU A 207 -1.87 -24.91 9.61
C GLU A 207 -2.83 -24.96 10.80
N LEU A 208 -3.06 -23.82 11.47
CA LEU A 208 -4.01 -23.72 12.57
C LEU A 208 -5.46 -24.04 12.15
N GLU A 209 -5.90 -23.61 10.96
CA GLU A 209 -7.23 -23.99 10.49
C GLU A 209 -7.37 -25.50 10.25
N ARG A 210 -6.32 -26.17 9.78
CA ARG A 210 -6.32 -27.64 9.66
C ARG A 210 -6.45 -28.30 11.02
N GLU A 211 -5.69 -27.83 12.01
CA GLU A 211 -5.68 -28.40 13.36
C GLU A 211 -7.00 -28.15 14.11
N TYR A 212 -7.51 -26.91 14.06
CA TYR A 212 -8.70 -26.53 14.82
C TYR A 212 -10.02 -26.86 14.12
N LEU A 213 -10.06 -26.79 12.79
CA LEU A 213 -11.29 -26.87 12.01
C LEU A 213 -11.32 -28.03 10.98
N GLY A 214 -10.21 -28.74 10.80
CA GLY A 214 -10.09 -29.76 9.75
C GLY A 214 -10.22 -29.18 8.33
N LYS A 215 -9.94 -27.87 8.16
CA LYS A 215 -10.19 -27.11 6.94
C LYS A 215 -8.87 -26.58 6.36
N ASP A 216 -8.73 -26.64 5.05
CA ASP A 216 -7.56 -26.12 4.37
C ASP A 216 -7.89 -24.78 3.67
N LYS A 217 -7.31 -23.67 4.12
CA LYS A 217 -7.52 -22.36 3.50
C LYS A 217 -6.58 -22.09 2.34
N LEU A 218 -7.01 -21.26 1.42
CA LEU A 218 -6.17 -20.67 0.37
C LEU A 218 -5.31 -19.53 0.97
N VAL A 219 -4.07 -19.43 0.52
CA VAL A 219 -3.20 -18.30 0.81
C VAL A 219 -2.82 -17.66 -0.50
N PHE A 220 -3.25 -16.42 -0.69
CA PHE A 220 -2.95 -15.62 -1.88
C PHE A 220 -1.84 -14.63 -1.54
N VAL A 221 -0.64 -14.93 -1.98
CA VAL A 221 0.51 -14.03 -1.86
C VAL A 221 0.44 -13.03 -3.00
N SER A 222 0.20 -11.76 -2.69
CA SER A 222 0.12 -10.72 -3.70
C SER A 222 1.51 -10.31 -4.18
N ARG A 223 1.56 -9.87 -5.43
CA ARG A 223 2.76 -9.22 -6.00
C ARG A 223 3.10 -7.97 -5.21
N LEU A 224 4.38 -7.62 -5.15
CA LEU A 224 4.89 -6.43 -4.48
C LEU A 224 5.29 -5.37 -5.49
N LEU A 225 5.17 -4.10 -5.09
CA LEU A 225 5.86 -3.02 -5.77
C LEU A 225 7.35 -3.12 -5.47
N VAL A 226 8.09 -3.60 -6.45
CA VAL A 226 9.55 -3.74 -6.37
C VAL A 226 10.15 -2.56 -7.11
N GLY A 227 11.02 -1.81 -6.44
CA GLY A 227 11.74 -0.69 -7.05
C GLY A 227 12.76 -1.15 -8.10
N SER A 228 13.41 -0.19 -8.76
CA SER A 228 14.45 -0.43 -9.77
C SER A 228 15.65 -1.22 -9.25
N SER A 229 15.88 -1.20 -7.94
CA SER A 229 16.90 -1.97 -7.22
C SER A 229 16.54 -3.44 -6.96
N GLY A 230 15.33 -3.88 -7.33
CA GLY A 230 14.80 -5.19 -6.96
C GLY A 230 14.33 -5.30 -5.50
N LYS A 231 14.39 -4.22 -4.72
CA LYS A 231 13.90 -4.16 -3.34
C LYS A 231 12.47 -3.60 -3.28
N LYS A 232 11.71 -3.97 -2.25
CA LYS A 232 10.39 -3.38 -1.95
C LYS A 232 10.50 -1.85 -2.00
N MET A 233 9.60 -1.21 -2.72
CA MET A 233 9.55 0.26 -2.81
C MET A 233 9.53 0.85 -1.40
N SER A 234 10.56 1.63 -1.07
CA SER A 234 10.76 2.23 0.25
C SER A 234 10.97 3.74 0.10
N LYS A 235 10.97 4.45 1.22
CA LYS A 235 11.24 5.91 1.25
C LYS A 235 12.55 6.32 0.56
N SER A 236 13.52 5.41 0.45
CA SER A 236 14.80 5.66 -0.23
C SER A 236 14.71 5.62 -1.77
N GLU A 237 13.65 5.04 -2.35
CA GLU A 237 13.47 4.91 -3.80
C GLU A 237 12.40 5.85 -4.37
N GLY A 238 11.80 6.66 -3.54
CA GLY A 238 10.77 7.63 -3.89
C GLY A 238 9.85 7.97 -2.73
N GLU A 239 9.09 9.02 -2.87
CA GLU A 239 8.12 9.39 -1.86
C GLU A 239 6.93 8.43 -1.89
N ILE A 240 6.48 8.01 -0.73
CA ILE A 240 5.29 7.15 -0.59
C ILE A 240 4.05 7.95 -1.02
N ILE A 241 3.26 7.39 -1.93
CA ILE A 241 1.96 7.95 -2.32
C ILE A 241 0.92 7.41 -1.35
N ALA A 242 0.38 8.28 -0.49
CA ALA A 242 -0.71 7.96 0.41
C ALA A 242 -2.07 8.19 -0.29
N LEU A 243 -3.09 7.42 0.12
CA LEU A 243 -4.45 7.62 -0.38
C LEU A 243 -5.07 8.94 0.13
N THR A 244 -4.45 9.51 1.15
CA THR A 244 -4.82 10.78 1.79
C THR A 244 -4.09 11.98 1.20
N ASP A 245 -3.06 11.76 0.37
CA ASP A 245 -2.37 12.86 -0.30
C ASP A 245 -3.35 13.69 -1.14
N GLU A 246 -3.18 15.01 -1.14
CA GLU A 246 -3.93 15.90 -2.00
C GLU A 246 -3.73 15.58 -3.49
N PRO A 247 -4.71 15.80 -4.36
CA PRO A 247 -4.64 15.45 -5.79
C PRO A 247 -3.38 15.96 -6.50
N GLN A 248 -2.95 17.20 -6.22
CA GLN A 248 -1.72 17.76 -6.78
C GLN A 248 -0.46 17.07 -6.26
N GLU A 249 -0.51 16.60 -5.01
CA GLU A 249 0.62 15.89 -4.41
C GLU A 249 0.76 14.47 -4.96
N ILE A 250 -0.35 13.76 -5.17
CA ILE A 250 -0.35 12.47 -5.88
C ILE A 250 0.26 12.65 -7.26
N ARG A 251 -0.22 13.64 -8.03
CA ARG A 251 0.29 13.95 -9.36
C ARG A 251 1.79 14.24 -9.32
N ARG A 252 2.24 15.09 -8.42
CA ARG A 252 3.66 15.41 -8.24
C ARG A 252 4.51 14.17 -7.99
N LYS A 253 4.08 13.32 -7.05
CA LYS A 253 4.79 12.09 -6.69
C LYS A 253 4.86 11.13 -7.87
N VAL A 254 3.78 10.95 -8.63
CA VAL A 254 3.74 10.08 -9.81
C VAL A 254 4.68 10.58 -10.91
N LEU A 255 4.72 11.88 -11.16
CA LEU A 255 5.63 12.48 -12.15
C LEU A 255 7.12 12.26 -11.79
N MET A 256 7.42 12.05 -10.51
CA MET A 256 8.77 11.79 -10.00
C MET A 256 9.16 10.30 -10.00
N ILE A 257 8.24 9.39 -10.24
CA ILE A 257 8.50 7.94 -10.27
C ILE A 257 9.50 7.61 -11.40
N ASN A 258 10.35 6.62 -11.15
CA ASN A 258 11.24 6.09 -12.18
C ASN A 258 10.44 5.45 -13.32
N ASP A 259 10.85 5.69 -14.57
CA ASP A 259 10.15 5.20 -15.76
C ASP A 259 10.01 3.68 -15.79
N THR A 260 10.97 2.95 -15.19
CA THR A 260 10.95 1.49 -15.08
C THR A 260 9.79 0.95 -14.23
N MET A 261 9.22 1.79 -13.36
CA MET A 261 8.13 1.41 -12.45
C MET A 261 6.73 1.64 -13.04
N LEU A 262 6.61 2.39 -14.14
CA LEU A 262 5.31 2.87 -14.63
C LEU A 262 4.38 1.72 -14.98
N ARG A 263 4.88 0.72 -15.75
CA ARG A 263 4.09 -0.46 -16.09
C ARG A 263 3.62 -1.23 -14.85
N THR A 264 4.53 -1.48 -13.93
CA THR A 264 4.22 -2.22 -12.69
C THR A 264 3.16 -1.52 -11.86
N ILE A 265 3.26 -0.19 -11.71
CA ILE A 265 2.24 0.58 -10.98
C ILE A 265 0.90 0.58 -11.71
N ALA A 266 0.90 0.79 -13.03
CA ALA A 266 -0.33 0.73 -13.83
C ALA A 266 -1.00 -0.63 -13.73
N GLU A 267 -0.22 -1.71 -13.78
CA GLU A 267 -0.71 -3.08 -13.69
C GLU A 267 -1.24 -3.42 -12.29
N LEU A 268 -0.46 -3.14 -11.26
CA LEU A 268 -0.78 -3.60 -9.91
C LEU A 268 -1.68 -2.65 -9.12
N CYS A 269 -1.59 -1.33 -9.36
CA CYS A 269 -2.25 -0.32 -8.54
C CYS A 269 -3.42 0.39 -9.23
N THR A 270 -3.82 -0.05 -10.43
CA THR A 270 -4.98 0.51 -11.15
C THR A 270 -5.92 -0.59 -11.62
N GLU A 271 -7.10 -0.18 -12.13
CA GLU A 271 -8.06 -1.07 -12.82
C GLU A 271 -7.91 -0.98 -14.35
N LYS A 272 -6.85 -0.35 -14.89
CA LYS A 272 -6.61 -0.26 -16.35
C LYS A 272 -6.39 -1.63 -16.97
N SER A 273 -6.95 -1.86 -18.15
CA SER A 273 -6.76 -3.12 -18.88
C SER A 273 -5.31 -3.29 -19.35
N TYR A 274 -4.87 -4.53 -19.53
CA TYR A 274 -3.57 -4.81 -20.16
C TYR A 274 -3.41 -4.14 -21.52
N LYS A 275 -4.48 -4.09 -22.34
CA LYS A 275 -4.48 -3.38 -23.62
C LYS A 275 -4.08 -1.91 -23.44
N TRP A 276 -4.67 -1.21 -22.47
CA TRP A 276 -4.33 0.18 -22.18
C TRP A 276 -2.86 0.35 -21.76
N ILE A 277 -2.35 -0.60 -20.96
CA ILE A 277 -0.96 -0.61 -20.49
C ILE A 277 0.00 -0.86 -21.66
N ASP A 278 -0.26 -1.87 -22.49
CA ASP A 278 0.59 -2.28 -23.61
C ASP A 278 0.68 -1.22 -24.71
N GLU A 279 -0.38 -0.44 -24.90
CA GLU A 279 -0.37 0.72 -25.80
C GLU A 279 0.69 1.76 -25.39
N ARG A 280 1.04 1.85 -24.11
CA ARG A 280 1.99 2.81 -23.53
C ARG A 280 3.37 2.22 -23.29
N GLN A 281 3.41 0.98 -22.87
CA GLN A 281 4.65 0.27 -22.57
C GLN A 281 4.43 -1.25 -22.70
N LEU A 282 5.11 -1.89 -23.65
CA LEU A 282 5.17 -3.34 -23.73
C LEU A 282 6.03 -3.91 -22.60
N GLU A 283 5.76 -5.17 -22.23
CA GLU A 283 6.54 -5.87 -21.20
C GLU A 283 8.01 -5.97 -21.62
N GLY A 284 8.90 -5.71 -20.67
CA GLY A 284 10.35 -5.73 -20.90
C GLY A 284 10.90 -4.58 -21.76
N GLN A 285 10.07 -3.62 -22.18
CA GLN A 285 10.49 -2.47 -22.99
C GLN A 285 10.33 -1.15 -22.22
N PRO A 286 11.09 -0.10 -22.62
CA PRO A 286 10.86 1.24 -22.09
C PRO A 286 9.50 1.79 -22.54
N PRO A 287 8.90 2.72 -21.78
CA PRO A 287 7.66 3.36 -22.19
C PRO A 287 7.84 4.19 -23.46
N LYS A 288 6.85 4.15 -24.35
CA LYS A 288 6.87 4.89 -25.63
C LYS A 288 6.98 6.41 -25.44
N ASN A 289 6.28 6.92 -24.43
CA ASN A 289 6.33 8.32 -24.00
C ASN A 289 6.20 8.35 -22.47
N PRO A 290 7.34 8.35 -21.73
CA PRO A 290 7.32 8.31 -20.27
C PRO A 290 6.52 9.47 -19.65
N ARG A 291 6.63 10.66 -20.20
CA ARG A 291 5.94 11.85 -19.68
C ARG A 291 4.42 11.70 -19.77
N ALA A 292 3.91 11.37 -20.96
CA ALA A 292 2.49 11.18 -21.16
C ALA A 292 1.95 10.02 -20.30
N PHE A 293 2.71 8.92 -20.19
CA PHE A 293 2.32 7.78 -19.37
C PHE A 293 2.21 8.16 -17.88
N LYS A 294 3.17 8.93 -17.35
CA LYS A 294 3.11 9.46 -15.98
C LYS A 294 1.90 10.35 -15.75
N GLU A 295 1.60 11.23 -16.69
CA GLU A 295 0.46 12.14 -16.59
C GLU A 295 -0.87 11.38 -16.55
N GLU A 296 -1.05 10.42 -17.46
CA GLU A 296 -2.25 9.58 -17.49
C GLU A 296 -2.36 8.65 -16.27
N LEU A 297 -1.22 8.13 -15.76
CA LEU A 297 -1.18 7.32 -14.55
C LEU A 297 -1.53 8.16 -13.31
N ALA A 298 -1.04 9.40 -13.25
CA ALA A 298 -1.39 10.33 -12.18
C ALA A 298 -2.88 10.64 -12.18
N ASP A 299 -3.46 10.92 -13.35
CA ASP A 299 -4.89 11.17 -13.51
C ASP A 299 -5.71 9.96 -13.05
N GLU A 300 -5.26 8.74 -13.36
CA GLU A 300 -5.95 7.53 -12.93
C GLU A 300 -5.90 7.33 -11.41
N LEU A 301 -4.75 7.49 -10.78
CA LEU A 301 -4.63 7.37 -9.33
C LEU A 301 -5.41 8.47 -8.60
N VAL A 302 -5.39 9.71 -9.08
CA VAL A 302 -6.22 10.80 -8.54
C VAL A 302 -7.70 10.45 -8.69
N ARG A 303 -8.13 9.96 -9.85
CA ARG A 303 -9.51 9.53 -10.10
C ARG A 303 -9.94 8.44 -9.13
N MET A 304 -9.10 7.45 -8.90
CA MET A 304 -9.39 6.33 -8.00
C MET A 304 -9.54 6.80 -6.54
N TYR A 305 -8.72 7.73 -6.09
CA TYR A 305 -8.67 8.12 -4.68
C TYR A 305 -9.55 9.33 -4.34
N HIS A 306 -9.83 10.21 -5.31
CA HIS A 306 -10.54 11.47 -5.09
C HIS A 306 -11.70 11.73 -6.05
N GLY A 307 -11.91 10.84 -7.04
CA GLY A 307 -12.96 10.96 -8.03
C GLY A 307 -12.62 11.86 -9.22
N GLU A 308 -13.49 11.86 -10.24
CA GLU A 308 -13.24 12.52 -11.54
C GLU A 308 -13.01 14.03 -11.44
N LYS A 309 -13.74 14.72 -10.55
CA LYS A 309 -13.60 16.19 -10.40
C LYS A 309 -12.20 16.59 -9.92
N ALA A 310 -11.58 15.77 -9.09
CA ALA A 310 -10.27 16.03 -8.53
C ALA A 310 -9.14 15.93 -9.58
N VAL A 311 -9.36 15.20 -10.69
CA VAL A 311 -8.39 15.12 -11.79
C VAL A 311 -8.12 16.52 -12.34
N ASN A 312 -9.16 17.29 -12.63
CA ASN A 312 -9.00 18.67 -13.12
C ASN A 312 -8.31 19.58 -12.09
N GLU A 313 -8.59 19.38 -10.80
CA GLU A 313 -7.90 20.12 -9.73
C GLU A 313 -6.43 19.75 -9.63
N SER A 314 -6.07 18.49 -9.89
CA SER A 314 -4.68 18.01 -9.83
C SER A 314 -3.76 18.65 -10.88
N HIS A 315 -4.32 19.18 -11.95
CA HIS A 315 -3.60 19.90 -13.01
C HIS A 315 -3.35 21.38 -12.68
N LYS A 316 -4.02 21.92 -11.65
CA LYS A 316 -3.81 23.31 -11.23
C LYS A 316 -2.54 23.41 -10.38
N PRO A 317 -1.84 24.54 -10.41
CA PRO A 317 -0.74 24.79 -9.49
C PRO A 317 -1.16 24.58 -8.04
N ARG A 318 -0.29 23.89 -7.25
CA ARG A 318 -0.55 23.72 -5.82
C ARG A 318 -0.39 25.05 -5.10
N LYS A 319 -1.43 25.49 -4.40
CA LYS A 319 -1.37 26.69 -3.58
C LYS A 319 -0.50 26.49 -2.35
N THR A 320 0.42 27.40 -2.11
CA THR A 320 1.36 27.31 -0.99
C THR A 320 1.80 28.69 -0.50
N SER A 321 2.30 28.74 0.71
CA SER A 321 3.00 29.92 1.19
C SER A 321 4.39 29.98 0.54
N GLY A 322 4.77 31.14 0.03
CA GLY A 322 6.10 31.40 -0.51
C GLY A 322 6.95 32.23 0.44
N GLY A 323 8.24 32.30 0.18
CA GLY A 323 9.15 33.25 0.80
C GLY A 323 9.22 34.57 0.02
N THR A 324 10.08 35.49 0.44
CA THR A 324 10.28 36.81 -0.19
C THR A 324 11.00 36.75 -1.54
N ASN A 325 11.65 35.63 -1.86
CA ASN A 325 12.35 35.39 -3.13
C ASN A 325 12.14 33.96 -3.64
N VAL A 326 12.52 33.72 -4.88
CA VAL A 326 12.31 32.42 -5.56
C VAL A 326 12.95 31.27 -4.81
N VAL A 327 14.16 31.43 -4.25
CA VAL A 327 14.85 30.37 -3.50
C VAL A 327 14.08 30.00 -2.22
N SER A 328 13.67 31.01 -1.44
CA SER A 328 12.86 30.78 -0.23
C SER A 328 11.46 30.23 -0.54
N SER A 329 10.88 30.61 -1.68
CA SER A 329 9.57 30.12 -2.10
C SER A 329 9.58 28.63 -2.50
N ILE A 330 10.56 28.18 -3.31
CA ILE A 330 10.67 26.77 -3.69
C ILE A 330 11.09 25.86 -2.53
N LEU A 331 11.84 26.40 -1.56
CA LEU A 331 12.17 25.71 -0.32
C LEU A 331 10.93 25.56 0.59
N ALA A 332 10.19 26.67 0.81
CA ALA A 332 8.96 26.65 1.62
C ALA A 332 7.89 25.74 1.01
N ALA A 333 7.82 25.64 -0.31
CA ALA A 333 6.93 24.75 -1.02
C ALA A 333 7.35 23.27 -0.97
N GLY A 334 8.52 22.95 -0.42
CA GLY A 334 9.05 21.57 -0.37
C GLY A 334 9.47 21.01 -1.74
N ILE A 335 9.70 21.86 -2.73
CA ILE A 335 10.19 21.42 -4.06
C ILE A 335 11.62 20.88 -3.96
N VAL A 336 12.38 21.42 -3.03
CA VAL A 336 13.78 21.04 -2.76
C VAL A 336 14.02 20.93 -1.26
N PRO A 337 14.97 20.05 -0.83
CA PRO A 337 15.25 19.82 0.58
C PRO A 337 16.18 20.87 1.21
N SER A 338 16.84 21.71 0.42
CA SER A 338 17.85 22.65 0.93
C SER A 338 18.01 23.90 0.05
N VAL A 339 18.49 24.98 0.68
CA VAL A 339 18.84 26.25 0.00
C VAL A 339 19.88 26.04 -1.11
N SER A 340 20.89 25.18 -0.87
CA SER A 340 21.92 24.88 -1.87
C SER A 340 21.32 24.27 -3.13
N ARG A 341 20.41 23.30 -2.95
CA ARG A 341 19.72 22.67 -4.08
C ARG A 341 18.77 23.63 -4.80
N ALA A 342 18.12 24.54 -4.06
CA ALA A 342 17.31 25.59 -4.64
C ALA A 342 18.14 26.50 -5.57
N LYS A 343 19.28 26.99 -5.09
CA LYS A 343 20.20 27.82 -5.86
C LYS A 343 20.73 27.12 -7.10
N GLU A 344 21.05 25.84 -6.98
CA GLU A 344 21.51 25.02 -8.12
C GLU A 344 20.44 24.97 -9.23
N LEU A 345 19.17 24.70 -8.89
CA LEU A 345 18.08 24.67 -9.89
C LEU A 345 17.87 26.02 -10.57
N VAL A 346 17.96 27.13 -9.80
CA VAL A 346 17.87 28.48 -10.36
C VAL A 346 19.04 28.75 -11.34
N ASN A 347 20.28 28.38 -10.97
CA ASN A 347 21.44 28.51 -11.84
C ASN A 347 21.34 27.70 -13.13
N GLN A 348 20.77 26.50 -13.04
CA GLN A 348 20.54 25.61 -14.20
C GLN A 348 19.42 26.12 -15.12
N GLY A 349 18.71 27.20 -14.75
CA GLY A 349 17.55 27.69 -15.50
C GLY A 349 16.35 26.72 -15.43
N ALA A 350 16.30 25.87 -14.41
CA ALA A 350 15.24 24.89 -14.20
C ALA A 350 14.02 25.46 -13.45
N ILE A 351 14.01 26.74 -13.15
CA ILE A 351 12.92 27.43 -12.46
C ILE A 351 12.36 28.54 -13.37
N GLU A 352 11.04 28.49 -13.55
CA GLU A 352 10.28 29.54 -14.24
C GLU A 352 9.35 30.22 -13.21
N VAL A 353 9.18 31.53 -13.35
CA VAL A 353 8.16 32.29 -12.62
C VAL A 353 7.29 32.97 -13.65
N ASN A 354 5.97 32.69 -13.62
CA ASN A 354 4.99 33.15 -14.58
C ASN A 354 5.37 32.90 -16.06
N GLY A 355 6.04 31.77 -16.33
CA GLY A 355 6.49 31.35 -17.66
C GLY A 355 7.85 31.89 -18.09
N GLU A 356 8.52 32.68 -17.26
CA GLU A 356 9.85 33.23 -17.54
C GLU A 356 10.92 32.50 -16.71
N VAL A 357 12.01 32.08 -17.36
CA VAL A 357 13.13 31.42 -16.67
C VAL A 357 13.86 32.42 -15.78
N VAL A 358 13.97 32.08 -14.50
CA VAL A 358 14.65 32.90 -13.51
C VAL A 358 16.03 32.30 -13.20
N LYS A 359 17.07 33.16 -13.29
CA LYS A 359 18.48 32.83 -12.95
C LYS A 359 19.01 33.65 -11.77
N ASP A 360 18.23 34.58 -11.26
CA ASP A 360 18.58 35.39 -10.08
C ASP A 360 17.97 34.77 -8.80
N TRP A 361 18.81 34.44 -7.85
CA TRP A 361 18.38 33.90 -6.54
C TRP A 361 17.53 34.88 -5.73
N GLY A 362 17.81 36.16 -5.91
CA GLY A 362 17.13 37.27 -5.25
C GLY A 362 15.81 37.66 -5.90
N PHE A 363 15.40 37.03 -7.02
CA PHE A 363 14.16 37.32 -7.72
C PHE A 363 12.99 37.34 -6.74
N LYS A 364 12.39 38.51 -6.55
CA LYS A 364 11.29 38.68 -5.58
C LYS A 364 10.02 38.02 -6.05
N THR A 365 9.45 37.23 -5.18
CA THR A 365 8.17 36.55 -5.41
C THR A 365 7.06 37.23 -4.66
N LYS A 366 5.86 37.24 -5.23
CA LYS A 366 4.65 37.88 -4.68
C LYS A 366 3.45 36.94 -4.74
N LYS A 367 2.40 37.28 -4.00
CA LYS A 367 1.13 36.56 -4.09
C LYS A 367 0.62 36.53 -5.54
N GLY A 368 0.18 35.35 -5.97
CA GLY A 368 -0.32 35.05 -7.30
C GLY A 368 0.78 34.60 -8.29
N ASP A 369 2.05 34.65 -7.94
CA ASP A 369 3.09 34.14 -8.82
C ASP A 369 3.00 32.61 -8.93
N ILE A 370 3.10 32.13 -10.17
CA ILE A 370 3.18 30.69 -10.49
C ILE A 370 4.64 30.33 -10.72
N ILE A 371 5.18 29.47 -9.88
CA ILE A 371 6.54 28.97 -9.99
C ILE A 371 6.49 27.54 -10.52
N LYS A 372 7.23 27.29 -11.61
CA LYS A 372 7.37 25.96 -12.22
C LYS A 372 8.80 25.48 -12.10
N SER A 373 8.99 24.23 -11.68
CA SER A 373 10.27 23.57 -11.74
C SER A 373 10.37 22.67 -12.97
N GLY A 374 11.58 22.46 -13.51
CA GLY A 374 11.84 21.61 -14.69
C GLY A 374 11.33 20.17 -14.56
N LYS A 375 10.96 19.73 -13.34
CA LYS A 375 10.29 18.45 -13.07
C LYS A 375 8.77 18.50 -13.23
N GLY A 376 8.21 19.61 -13.70
CA GLY A 376 6.76 19.78 -13.92
C GLY A 376 5.95 20.04 -12.65
N ILE A 377 6.62 20.41 -11.56
CA ILE A 377 5.94 20.84 -10.33
C ILE A 377 5.58 22.32 -10.50
N GLU A 378 4.31 22.62 -10.37
CA GLU A 378 3.80 24.00 -10.41
C GLU A 378 3.19 24.37 -9.05
N ILE A 379 3.57 25.53 -8.54
CA ILE A 379 3.01 26.12 -7.32
C ILE A 379 2.52 27.53 -7.58
N GLU A 380 1.43 27.92 -6.93
CA GLU A 380 0.93 29.29 -6.87
C GLU A 380 1.19 29.84 -5.46
N ILE A 381 1.80 31.00 -5.38
CA ILE A 381 2.05 31.68 -4.10
C ILE A 381 0.76 32.32 -3.61
N GLU A 382 0.17 31.72 -2.58
CA GLU A 382 -1.06 32.25 -1.96
C GLU A 382 -0.76 33.36 -0.94
N LYS A 383 0.38 33.24 -0.22
CA LYS A 383 0.84 34.19 0.78
C LYS A 383 2.36 34.21 0.84
N VAL A 384 2.95 35.40 0.89
CA VAL A 384 4.39 35.56 1.16
C VAL A 384 4.61 35.63 2.67
N ILE A 385 5.57 34.83 3.16
CA ILE A 385 5.97 34.79 4.57
C ILE A 385 7.39 35.37 4.65
N ASP A 386 7.54 36.45 5.40
CA ASP A 386 8.86 36.94 5.83
C ASP A 386 9.39 36.02 6.94
N LYS A 387 10.42 35.25 6.62
CA LYS A 387 11.22 34.49 7.59
C LYS A 387 12.67 34.91 7.50
#